data_69b7d9bec6193ad81738507af28b921e
#
_entry.id   69b7d9bec6193ad81738507af28b921e
#
_cell.length_a   1.000
_cell.length_b   1.000
_cell.length_c   1.000
_cell.angle_alpha   90.00
_cell.angle_beta   90.00
_cell.angle_gamma   90.00
#
_symmetry.space_group_name_H-M   'P 1'
#
loop_
_entity.id
_entity.type
_entity.pdbx_description
1 polymer ?
#
loop_
_entity_poly.entity_id
_entity_poly.type
_entity_poly.pdbx_seq_one_letter_code
_entity_poly.pdbx_strand_id
1 'polypeptide(L)'
;MVNIGVGLSTVLGFAAMVYMWAQFPGNSTLSRRAKASYVVSAAFDDVGPLTVAAPVKIAGFKVGYVKAISLQPHGRKAMVLLCLNAEITNIPEDSAASILTAGLLGGVYVVITPGAAATYLLPGSNMDITESAFSLEHLMKGLTDAAIR
;
A
#
# COMPACT_ATOMS: atom_id res chain seq x y z
N MET A 1 -34.43 -16.35 46.71
CA MET A 1 -34.01 -17.39 45.74
C MET A 1 -33.89 -16.86 44.30
N VAL A 2 -34.15 -15.59 44.01
CA VAL A 2 -34.11 -15.02 42.64
C VAL A 2 -32.71 -14.56 42.23
N ASN A 3 -31.82 -14.31 43.15
CA ASN A 3 -30.51 -13.67 42.85
C ASN A 3 -29.45 -14.61 42.28
N ILE A 4 -29.60 -15.92 42.46
CA ILE A 4 -28.62 -16.92 41.95
C ILE A 4 -28.81 -17.11 40.43
N GLY A 5 -30.03 -17.08 39.94
CA GLY A 5 -30.36 -17.21 38.50
C GLY A 5 -29.84 -16.03 37.69
N VAL A 6 -29.97 -14.80 38.23
CA VAL A 6 -29.49 -13.59 37.58
C VAL A 6 -27.95 -13.56 37.53
N GLY A 7 -27.30 -13.95 38.60
CA GLY A 7 -25.84 -14.03 38.65
C GLY A 7 -25.26 -15.07 37.65
N LEU A 8 -25.93 -16.23 37.55
CA LEU A 8 -25.48 -17.30 36.63
C LEU A 8 -25.67 -16.88 35.18
N SER A 9 -26.78 -16.18 34.84
CA SER A 9 -27.03 -15.72 33.47
C SER A 9 -26.07 -14.60 33.05
N THR A 10 -25.67 -13.71 33.95
CA THR A 10 -24.71 -12.66 33.67
C THR A 10 -23.30 -13.23 33.45
N VAL A 11 -22.89 -14.22 34.24
CA VAL A 11 -21.59 -14.91 34.06
C VAL A 11 -21.54 -15.68 32.73
N LEU A 12 -22.63 -16.36 32.36
CA LEU A 12 -22.77 -17.04 31.09
C LEU A 12 -22.74 -16.06 29.90
N GLY A 13 -23.39 -14.91 30.00
CA GLY A 13 -23.39 -13.86 28.99
C GLY A 13 -21.98 -13.25 28.78
N PHE A 14 -21.27 -13.01 29.89
CA PHE A 14 -19.88 -12.51 29.84
C PHE A 14 -18.91 -13.56 29.24
N ALA A 15 -19.08 -14.81 29.63
CA ALA A 15 -18.28 -15.91 29.08
C ALA A 15 -18.52 -16.09 27.56
N ALA A 16 -19.77 -15.99 27.11
CA ALA A 16 -20.11 -16.05 25.70
C ALA A 16 -19.54 -14.86 24.93
N MET A 17 -19.54 -13.67 25.53
CA MET A 17 -18.98 -12.45 24.90
C MET A 17 -17.46 -12.54 24.77
N VAL A 18 -16.76 -13.02 25.82
CA VAL A 18 -15.31 -13.27 25.78
C VAL A 18 -14.98 -14.37 24.78
N TYR A 19 -15.76 -15.44 24.74
CA TYR A 19 -15.58 -16.53 23.77
C TYR A 19 -15.79 -16.05 22.34
N MET A 20 -16.80 -15.22 22.11
CA MET A 20 -17.06 -14.60 20.80
C MET A 20 -15.92 -13.64 20.40
N TRP A 21 -15.37 -12.89 21.35
CA TRP A 21 -14.20 -12.05 21.12
C TRP A 21 -12.94 -12.86 20.80
N ALA A 22 -12.76 -14.01 21.44
CA ALA A 22 -11.65 -14.92 21.17
C ALA A 22 -11.80 -15.64 19.80
N GLN A 23 -13.02 -15.81 19.32
CA GLN A 23 -13.32 -16.37 18.00
C GLN A 23 -13.20 -15.35 16.86
N PHE A 24 -13.27 -14.06 17.17
CA PHE A 24 -12.81 -13.05 16.23
C PHE A 24 -11.29 -13.05 16.29
N PRO A 25 -10.59 -13.73 15.38
CA PRO A 25 -9.18 -13.45 15.20
C PRO A 25 -9.13 -11.98 14.84
N GLY A 26 -8.78 -11.16 15.83
CA GLY A 26 -8.55 -9.74 15.59
C GLY A 26 -7.72 -9.68 14.34
N ASN A 27 -8.06 -8.81 13.42
CA ASN A 27 -7.48 -8.62 12.09
C ASN A 27 -5.94 -8.62 12.10
N SER A 28 -5.36 -9.67 12.62
CA SER A 28 -4.00 -10.09 12.37
C SER A 28 -3.97 -10.63 10.94
N THR A 29 -4.26 -9.73 9.99
CA THR A 29 -3.84 -9.84 8.59
C THR A 29 -2.32 -10.09 8.48
N LEU A 30 -1.63 -10.11 9.61
CA LEU A 30 -0.22 -10.48 9.78
C LEU A 30 0.02 -11.99 9.64
N SER A 31 -1.02 -12.82 9.74
CA SER A 31 -0.90 -14.28 9.57
C SER A 31 -1.47 -14.79 8.25
N ARG A 32 -1.68 -13.90 7.28
CA ARG A 32 -1.64 -14.38 5.90
C ARG A 32 -0.24 -14.89 5.69
N ARG A 33 -0.06 -16.24 5.77
CA ARG A 33 1.08 -17.03 5.28
C ARG A 33 2.13 -16.07 4.72
N ALA A 34 3.33 -16.09 5.25
CA ALA A 34 4.48 -15.42 4.67
C ALA A 34 4.61 -15.99 3.24
N LYS A 35 3.74 -15.51 2.35
CA LYS A 35 3.82 -15.76 0.93
C LYS A 35 5.15 -15.16 0.60
N ALA A 36 6.07 -16.00 0.11
CA ALA A 36 7.37 -15.53 -0.27
C ALA A 36 7.19 -14.19 -0.98
N SER A 37 7.88 -13.17 -0.54
CA SER A 37 7.77 -11.82 -1.06
C SER A 37 9.15 -11.27 -1.27
N TYR A 38 9.32 -10.47 -2.29
CA TYR A 38 10.57 -9.77 -2.55
C TYR A 38 10.35 -8.26 -2.47
N VAL A 39 11.42 -7.54 -2.21
CA VAL A 39 11.38 -6.09 -2.05
C VAL A 39 12.04 -5.45 -3.24
N VAL A 40 11.39 -4.44 -3.80
CA VAL A 40 11.91 -3.59 -4.86
C VAL A 40 11.87 -2.16 -4.37
N SER A 41 12.86 -1.36 -4.72
CA SER A 41 12.89 0.08 -4.40
C SER A 41 12.46 0.91 -5.59
N ALA A 42 11.79 2.03 -5.32
CA ALA A 42 11.42 3.03 -6.31
C ALA A 42 11.65 4.42 -5.74
N ALA A 43 12.30 5.30 -6.49
CA ALA A 43 12.63 6.66 -6.05
C ALA A 43 11.70 7.66 -6.73
N PHE A 44 10.85 8.33 -5.95
CA PHE A 44 9.90 9.35 -6.41
C PHE A 44 10.36 10.75 -6.01
N ASP A 45 10.10 11.73 -6.87
CA ASP A 45 10.34 13.14 -6.54
C ASP A 45 9.33 13.65 -5.50
N ASP A 46 8.09 13.17 -5.56
CA ASP A 46 7.04 13.44 -4.59
C ASP A 46 6.15 12.21 -4.40
N VAL A 47 5.94 11.82 -3.17
CA VAL A 47 5.06 10.70 -2.80
C VAL A 47 3.66 11.15 -2.39
N GLY A 48 3.44 12.45 -2.20
CA GLY A 48 2.16 13.01 -1.77
C GLY A 48 1.61 12.32 -0.52
N PRO A 49 0.32 12.00 -0.48
CA PRO A 49 -0.32 11.36 0.68
C PRO A 49 -0.14 9.83 0.71
N LEU A 50 0.87 9.26 0.03
CA LEU A 50 1.15 7.83 0.06
C LEU A 50 1.52 7.39 1.48
N THR A 51 0.93 6.31 1.94
CA THR A 51 1.16 5.75 3.27
C THR A 51 1.79 4.36 3.21
N VAL A 52 2.44 3.97 4.31
CA VAL A 52 2.85 2.58 4.52
C VAL A 52 1.62 1.67 4.51
N ALA A 53 1.77 0.45 4.01
CA ALA A 53 0.71 -0.52 3.75
C ALA A 53 -0.24 -0.15 2.59
N ALA A 54 -0.05 0.97 1.88
CA ALA A 54 -0.78 1.26 0.65
C ALA A 54 -0.65 0.11 -0.36
N PRO A 55 -1.72 -0.26 -1.07
CA PRO A 55 -1.67 -1.37 -2.01
C PRO A 55 -0.83 -1.04 -3.24
N VAL A 56 -0.08 -2.03 -3.71
CA VAL A 56 0.60 -2.00 -5.01
C VAL A 56 -0.21 -2.84 -5.98
N LYS A 57 -0.48 -2.31 -7.18
CA LYS A 57 -1.33 -2.94 -8.19
C LYS A 57 -0.63 -3.03 -9.54
N ILE A 58 -0.94 -4.09 -10.28
CA ILE A 58 -0.62 -4.25 -11.72
C ILE A 58 -1.93 -4.54 -12.43
N ALA A 59 -2.26 -3.80 -13.47
CA ALA A 59 -3.51 -3.97 -14.23
C ALA A 59 -4.76 -4.07 -13.31
N GLY A 60 -4.80 -3.31 -12.20
CA GLY A 60 -5.89 -3.32 -11.23
C GLY A 60 -5.82 -4.41 -10.15
N PHE A 61 -5.00 -5.44 -10.31
CA PHE A 61 -4.84 -6.51 -9.32
C PHE A 61 -3.82 -6.14 -8.25
N LYS A 62 -4.15 -6.40 -7.00
CA LYS A 62 -3.23 -6.18 -5.88
C LYS A 62 -2.12 -7.24 -5.89
N VAL A 63 -0.89 -6.79 -6.12
CA VAL A 63 0.31 -7.61 -6.22
C VAL A 63 1.25 -7.46 -5.00
N GLY A 64 0.99 -6.46 -4.16
CA GLY A 64 1.84 -6.18 -3.01
C GLY A 64 1.34 -5.01 -2.17
N TYR A 65 2.26 -4.45 -1.40
CA TYR A 65 2.01 -3.28 -0.57
C TYR A 65 3.30 -2.47 -0.36
N VAL A 66 3.14 -1.22 0.02
CA VAL A 66 4.24 -0.33 0.41
C VAL A 66 4.77 -0.77 1.77
N LYS A 67 6.02 -1.19 1.84
CA LYS A 67 6.68 -1.66 3.06
C LYS A 67 7.21 -0.50 3.92
N ALA A 68 7.86 0.46 3.29
CA ALA A 68 8.44 1.62 3.97
C ALA A 68 8.58 2.79 2.99
N ILE A 69 8.59 3.98 3.53
CA ILE A 69 8.85 5.23 2.81
C ILE A 69 9.94 5.95 3.60
N SER A 70 11.01 6.36 2.93
CA SER A 70 12.15 7.06 3.52
C SER A 70 12.65 8.15 2.59
N LEU A 71 13.26 9.19 3.15
CA LEU A 71 13.91 10.21 2.35
C LEU A 71 15.36 9.77 2.05
N GLN A 72 15.80 9.94 0.83
CA GLN A 72 17.20 9.67 0.48
C GLN A 72 18.15 10.62 1.24
N PRO A 73 19.37 10.17 1.60
CA PRO A 73 20.33 10.97 2.38
C PRO A 73 20.67 12.34 1.80
N HIS A 74 20.54 12.50 0.49
CA HIS A 74 20.76 13.77 -0.21
C HIS A 74 19.47 14.58 -0.48
N GLY A 75 18.34 14.17 0.12
CA GLY A 75 17.14 14.99 0.36
C GLY A 75 16.29 15.34 -0.87
N ARG A 76 16.55 14.79 -2.05
CA ARG A 76 15.81 15.20 -3.26
C ARG A 76 14.71 14.24 -3.70
N LYS A 77 14.78 12.97 -3.26
CA LYS A 77 13.82 11.93 -3.65
C LYS A 77 13.39 11.11 -2.46
N ALA A 78 12.14 10.70 -2.47
CA ALA A 78 11.60 9.75 -1.51
C ALA A 78 11.83 8.33 -2.05
N MET A 79 12.45 7.49 -1.24
CA MET A 79 12.64 6.07 -1.52
C MET A 79 11.47 5.29 -0.96
N VAL A 80 10.75 4.61 -1.82
CA VAL A 80 9.62 3.77 -1.47
C VAL A 80 10.03 2.30 -1.63
N LEU A 81 9.91 1.51 -0.58
CA LEU A 81 10.14 0.08 -0.61
C LEU A 81 8.81 -0.64 -0.86
N LEU A 82 8.72 -1.33 -1.99
CA LEU A 82 7.56 -2.10 -2.41
C LEU A 82 7.78 -3.57 -2.08
N CYS A 83 6.89 -4.15 -1.31
CA CYS A 83 6.88 -5.59 -1.01
C CYS A 83 5.94 -6.27 -1.99
N LEU A 84 6.48 -7.03 -2.93
CA LEU A 84 5.75 -7.71 -3.99
C LEU A 84 5.63 -9.20 -3.70
N ASN A 85 4.56 -9.80 -4.19
CA ASN A 85 4.28 -11.22 -4.05
C ASN A 85 5.24 -12.04 -4.93
N ALA A 86 5.95 -13.01 -4.36
CA ALA A 86 6.92 -13.83 -5.11
C ALA A 86 6.30 -14.69 -6.24
N GLU A 87 4.98 -14.82 -6.26
CA GLU A 87 4.30 -15.45 -7.40
C GLU A 87 4.35 -14.62 -8.68
N ILE A 88 4.66 -13.32 -8.55
CA ILE A 88 4.71 -12.38 -9.66
C ILE A 88 6.18 -12.07 -9.93
N THR A 89 6.84 -12.93 -10.66
CA THR A 89 8.27 -12.81 -11.02
C THR A 89 8.50 -12.16 -12.38
N ASN A 90 7.43 -11.99 -13.17
CA ASN A 90 7.54 -11.55 -14.57
C ASN A 90 7.30 -10.04 -14.71
N ILE A 91 7.89 -9.23 -13.84
CA ILE A 91 7.84 -7.77 -13.96
C ILE A 91 9.09 -7.34 -14.73
N PRO A 92 8.95 -6.77 -15.94
CA PRO A 92 10.08 -6.28 -16.71
C PRO A 92 10.87 -5.21 -15.95
N GLU A 93 12.18 -5.15 -16.20
CA GLU A 93 13.07 -4.21 -15.51
C GLU A 93 12.77 -2.75 -15.86
N ASP A 94 12.27 -2.51 -17.07
CA ASP A 94 11.83 -1.20 -17.58
C ASP A 94 10.39 -0.83 -17.18
N SER A 95 9.81 -1.50 -16.18
CA SER A 95 8.47 -1.19 -15.69
C SER A 95 8.46 0.16 -14.97
N ALA A 96 7.39 0.92 -15.16
CA ALA A 96 7.18 2.20 -14.49
C ALA A 96 6.35 2.04 -13.22
N ALA A 97 6.72 2.77 -12.17
CA ALA A 97 5.93 2.87 -10.94
C ALA A 97 5.30 4.26 -10.85
N SER A 98 3.97 4.33 -10.73
CA SER A 98 3.22 5.57 -10.63
C SER A 98 2.39 5.59 -9.35
N ILE A 99 2.27 6.76 -8.72
CA ILE A 99 1.42 6.96 -7.53
C ILE A 99 0.10 7.57 -7.98
N LEU A 100 -0.99 6.87 -7.72
CA LEU A 100 -2.34 7.28 -8.12
C LEU A 100 -3.29 7.34 -6.94
N THR A 101 -4.32 8.18 -7.06
CA THR A 101 -5.42 8.28 -6.09
C THR A 101 -6.67 7.59 -6.64
N ALA A 102 -7.35 6.84 -5.81
CA ALA A 102 -8.59 6.16 -6.17
C ALA A 102 -9.77 7.15 -6.17
N GLY A 103 -10.00 7.80 -7.30
CA GLY A 103 -11.02 8.84 -7.43
C GLY A 103 -10.66 10.12 -6.69
N LEU A 104 -11.67 10.95 -6.39
CA LEU A 104 -11.47 12.27 -5.74
C LEU A 104 -11.21 12.20 -4.23
N LEU A 105 -11.72 11.18 -3.55
CA LEU A 105 -11.67 11.04 -2.10
C LEU A 105 -11.15 9.66 -1.64
N GLY A 106 -10.62 8.89 -2.57
CA GLY A 106 -10.11 7.55 -2.29
C GLY A 106 -8.68 7.52 -1.76
N GLY A 107 -8.26 6.35 -1.29
CA GLY A 107 -6.89 6.11 -0.84
C GLY A 107 -5.88 6.17 -1.99
N VAL A 108 -4.65 6.46 -1.64
CA VAL A 108 -3.52 6.48 -2.58
C VAL A 108 -2.91 5.09 -2.69
N TYR A 109 -2.50 4.72 -3.87
CA TYR A 109 -1.91 3.42 -4.17
C TYR A 109 -0.83 3.55 -5.25
N VAL A 110 0.04 2.55 -5.31
CA VAL A 110 1.08 2.47 -6.34
C VAL A 110 0.59 1.57 -7.47
N VAL A 111 0.77 2.01 -8.71
CA VAL A 111 0.54 1.19 -9.91
C VAL A 111 1.88 0.91 -10.54
N ILE A 112 2.12 -0.35 -10.87
CA ILE A 112 3.23 -0.77 -11.71
C ILE A 112 2.68 -1.03 -13.11
N THR A 113 3.20 -0.32 -14.08
CA THR A 113 2.93 -0.52 -15.50
C THR A 113 4.09 -1.32 -16.09
N PRO A 114 3.87 -2.58 -16.49
CA PRO A 114 4.92 -3.40 -17.07
C PRO A 114 5.47 -2.79 -18.36
N GLY A 115 6.79 -2.80 -18.51
CA GLY A 115 7.48 -2.41 -19.72
C GLY A 115 7.56 -3.55 -20.75
N ALA A 116 8.50 -3.45 -21.67
CA ALA A 116 8.71 -4.40 -22.76
C ALA A 116 10.08 -5.12 -22.72
N ALA A 117 10.90 -4.87 -21.69
CA ALA A 117 12.21 -5.49 -21.55
C ALA A 117 12.09 -7.01 -21.39
N ALA A 118 13.07 -7.73 -21.96
CA ALA A 118 13.18 -9.18 -21.80
C ALA A 118 13.76 -9.60 -20.44
N THR A 119 14.34 -8.65 -19.71
CA THR A 119 14.91 -8.83 -18.37
C THR A 119 13.88 -8.49 -17.31
N TYR A 120 13.89 -9.23 -16.19
CA TYR A 120 12.92 -9.07 -15.11
C TYR A 120 13.55 -8.49 -13.86
N LEU A 121 12.74 -7.75 -13.09
CA LEU A 121 13.14 -7.19 -11.80
C LEU A 121 13.57 -8.30 -10.83
N LEU A 122 14.77 -8.15 -10.31
CA LEU A 122 15.33 -9.03 -9.27
C LEU A 122 14.98 -8.50 -7.89
N PRO A 123 14.94 -9.38 -6.86
CA PRO A 123 14.83 -8.94 -5.47
C PRO A 123 15.92 -7.92 -5.13
N GLY A 124 15.52 -6.77 -4.60
CA GLY A 124 16.43 -5.67 -4.24
C GLY A 124 16.76 -4.70 -5.37
N SER A 125 16.27 -4.91 -6.60
CA SER A 125 16.49 -3.97 -7.69
C SER A 125 15.75 -2.64 -7.46
N ASN A 126 16.22 -1.61 -8.17
CA ASN A 126 15.62 -0.28 -8.18
C ASN A 126 14.81 -0.10 -9.47
N MET A 127 13.62 0.50 -9.35
CA MET A 127 12.83 0.92 -10.50
C MET A 127 13.26 2.34 -10.88
N ASP A 128 13.77 2.49 -12.09
CA ASP A 128 14.32 3.76 -12.56
C ASP A 128 13.24 4.70 -13.11
N ILE A 129 12.14 4.13 -13.62
CA ILE A 129 11.03 4.90 -14.20
C ILE A 129 9.96 5.07 -13.13
N THR A 130 9.86 6.28 -12.60
CA THR A 130 8.87 6.62 -11.57
C THR A 130 8.11 7.87 -11.95
N GLU A 131 6.79 7.85 -11.75
CA GLU A 131 5.91 9.01 -11.90
C GLU A 131 5.38 9.40 -10.53
N SER A 132 5.65 10.64 -10.13
CA SER A 132 5.23 11.20 -8.85
C SER A 132 3.71 11.35 -8.77
N ALA A 133 3.20 11.49 -7.55
CA ALA A 133 1.78 11.70 -7.30
C ALA A 133 1.28 12.95 -8.07
N PHE A 134 0.22 12.76 -8.86
CA PHE A 134 -0.44 13.87 -9.54
C PHE A 134 -1.20 14.69 -8.50
N SER A 135 -0.67 15.87 -8.16
CA SER A 135 -1.37 16.85 -7.36
C SER A 135 -2.20 17.76 -8.26
N LEU A 136 -3.50 17.85 -8.00
CA LEU A 136 -4.40 18.81 -8.67
C LEU A 136 -3.93 20.27 -8.50
N GLU A 137 -3.13 20.53 -7.45
CA GLU A 137 -2.52 21.84 -7.20
C GLU A 137 -1.59 22.30 -8.33
N HIS A 138 -0.82 21.37 -8.93
CA HIS A 138 0.03 21.71 -10.09
C HIS A 138 -0.77 22.08 -11.33
N LEU A 139 -1.92 21.45 -11.55
CA LEU A 139 -2.81 21.79 -12.66
C LEU A 139 -3.48 23.15 -12.42
N MET A 140 -3.89 23.45 -11.19
CA MET A 140 -4.49 24.75 -10.86
C MET A 140 -3.49 25.90 -10.95
N LYS A 141 -2.24 25.72 -10.55
CA LYS A 141 -1.17 26.70 -10.74
C LYS A 141 -0.94 27.03 -12.22
N GLY A 142 -0.86 26.00 -13.07
CA GLY A 142 -0.71 26.20 -14.53
C GLY A 142 -1.85 26.98 -15.16
N LEU A 143 -3.08 26.80 -14.69
CA LEU A 143 -4.24 27.55 -15.16
C LEU A 143 -4.26 29.01 -14.66
N THR A 144 -3.79 29.24 -13.43
CA THR A 144 -3.73 30.61 -12.86
C THR A 144 -2.64 31.43 -13.54
N ASP A 145 -1.48 30.86 -13.83
CA ASP A 145 -0.41 31.53 -14.56
C ASP A 145 -0.77 31.83 -16.02
N ALA A 146 -1.59 30.98 -16.64
CA ALA A 146 -2.08 31.23 -18.02
C ALA A 146 -3.18 32.30 -18.09
N ALA A 147 -3.92 32.52 -17.01
CA ALA A 147 -5.01 33.51 -16.94
C ALA A 147 -4.53 34.93 -16.60
N ILE A 148 -3.30 35.10 -16.13
CA ILE A 148 -2.72 36.40 -15.72
C ILE A 148 -1.82 37.01 -16.84
N ARG A 149 -1.68 36.33 -17.96
CA ARG A 149 -0.89 36.80 -19.12
C ARG A 149 -1.79 37.21 -20.28
#